data_628811739e5d6ecbcf72284b152501f2
#
_entry.id   628811739e5d6ecbcf72284b152501f2
#
_cell.length_a   1.000
_cell.length_b   1.000
_cell.length_c   1.000
_cell.angle_alpha   90.00
_cell.angle_beta   90.00
_cell.angle_gamma   90.00
#
_symmetry.space_group_name_H-M   'P 1'
#
loop_
_entity.id
_entity.type
_entity.pdbx_description
1 polymer ?
#
loop_
_entity_poly.entity_id
_entity_poly.type
_entity_poly.pdbx_seq_one_letter_code
_entity_poly.pdbx_strand_id
1 'polypeptide(L)'
;SHMVLSLSSRIMSCNPSSIISKTIRPIQELFFYYTEKEWKYQEKYDKIEVDTNKLQTRERRFFMLLDREYKVPSKTNSKINLKVVPGHFATTSSHINFYMDMTTLKVRQKEAYEVAREMAKEYQYSKPIDTIVCMDGCEIIGACLAEELNKNGIMSLNQHDSLYVITPEFDGNGQMIFRDNLQPMVRGKNILLLLASATTGRTIARSLECIQYYGGIIQGISAIFSAAKEIYGEPVHCIFSTEDLPDYNTFTPSECPHCKNKEKIDAIVNGFGYSEL
;
A
#
# COMPACT_ATOMS: atom_id res chain seq x y z
N SER A 1 25.98 18.93 7.38
CA SER A 1 27.35 18.91 6.83
C SER A 1 27.92 20.33 6.58
N HIS A 2 27.10 21.33 6.20
CA HIS A 2 27.58 22.72 6.00
C HIS A 2 27.80 23.52 7.28
N MET A 3 27.20 23.16 8.39
CA MET A 3 27.35 23.86 9.67
C MET A 3 28.65 23.53 10.44
N VAL A 4 29.19 22.32 10.20
CA VAL A 4 30.44 21.86 10.84
C VAL A 4 31.67 22.45 10.18
N LEU A 5 31.66 22.73 8.88
CA LEU A 5 32.78 23.34 8.15
C LEU A 5 32.94 24.84 8.41
N SER A 6 31.87 25.55 8.81
CA SER A 6 31.94 26.97 9.13
C SER A 6 32.52 27.27 10.52
N LEU A 7 32.50 26.28 11.43
CA LEU A 7 33.07 26.42 12.77
C LEU A 7 34.59 26.14 12.81
N SER A 8 35.10 25.29 11.91
CA SER A 8 36.55 25.00 11.88
C SER A 8 37.39 26.13 11.30
N SER A 9 36.84 26.95 10.40
CA SER A 9 37.56 28.05 9.76
C SER A 9 37.69 29.34 10.64
N ARG A 10 36.89 29.44 11.72
CA ARG A 10 36.96 30.59 12.67
C ARG A 10 37.86 30.36 13.88
N ILE A 11 38.31 29.14 14.12
CA ILE A 11 39.17 28.80 15.28
C ILE A 11 40.67 29.02 14.97
N MET A 12 41.05 29.14 13.68
CA MET A 12 42.45 29.30 13.29
C MET A 12 43.02 30.74 13.26
N SER A 13 42.23 31.77 13.62
CA SER A 13 42.66 33.18 13.50
C SER A 13 42.76 33.96 14.84
N CYS A 14 42.72 33.31 16.01
CA CYS A 14 42.88 33.96 17.30
C CYS A 14 44.07 33.44 18.07
N ASN A 15 44.96 34.42 18.47
CA ASN A 15 46.18 34.19 19.22
C ASN A 15 45.95 33.54 20.60
N PRO A 16 46.77 32.53 21.04
CA PRO A 16 46.38 31.56 22.07
C PRO A 16 46.66 31.93 23.53
N SER A 17 46.72 33.15 23.95
CA SER A 17 47.20 33.44 25.31
C SER A 17 46.26 34.10 26.33
N SER A 18 44.97 34.24 26.06
CA SER A 18 44.12 34.96 27.03
C SER A 18 42.67 34.48 27.26
N ILE A 19 42.21 33.33 26.68
CA ILE A 19 40.83 32.85 26.90
C ILE A 19 40.81 31.31 27.09
N ILE A 20 41.60 30.74 28.02
CA ILE A 20 41.71 29.29 28.16
C ILE A 20 41.41 28.85 29.59
N SER A 21 40.33 29.18 30.23
CA SER A 21 39.98 28.40 31.43
C SER A 21 38.51 28.16 31.74
N LYS A 22 37.58 28.83 31.05
CA LYS A 22 36.14 28.65 31.38
C LYS A 22 35.23 28.19 30.23
N THR A 23 35.71 28.22 28.96
CA THR A 23 34.83 27.93 27.81
C THR A 23 35.16 26.58 27.13
N ILE A 24 36.32 26.00 27.36
CA ILE A 24 36.78 24.78 26.66
C ILE A 24 36.29 23.49 27.32
N ARG A 25 36.11 23.50 28.65
CA ARG A 25 35.60 22.26 29.35
C ARG A 25 34.24 21.77 28.84
N PRO A 26 33.23 22.63 28.67
CA PRO A 26 31.93 22.11 28.16
C PRO A 26 32.00 21.59 26.74
N ILE A 27 32.89 22.15 25.90
CA ILE A 27 33.03 21.69 24.50
C ILE A 27 33.79 20.36 24.42
N GLN A 28 34.80 20.16 25.25
CA GLN A 28 35.53 18.89 25.34
C GLN A 28 34.64 17.75 25.92
N GLU A 29 33.83 18.08 26.94
CA GLU A 29 32.85 17.10 27.48
C GLU A 29 31.75 16.78 26.48
N LEU A 30 31.28 17.76 25.68
CA LEU A 30 30.33 17.52 24.61
C LEU A 30 30.94 16.68 23.49
N PHE A 31 32.19 16.92 23.12
CA PHE A 31 32.90 16.18 22.09
C PHE A 31 33.16 14.73 22.54
N PHE A 32 33.51 14.52 23.81
CA PHE A 32 33.66 13.17 24.40
C PHE A 32 32.31 12.45 24.47
N TYR A 33 31.23 13.13 24.83
CA TYR A 33 29.90 12.56 24.91
C TYR A 33 29.38 12.12 23.52
N TYR A 34 29.63 12.92 22.46
CA TYR A 34 29.26 12.57 21.09
C TYR A 34 30.10 11.40 20.55
N THR A 35 31.41 11.40 20.76
CA THR A 35 32.27 10.29 20.32
C THR A 35 31.97 8.99 21.06
N GLU A 36 31.66 9.04 22.36
CA GLU A 36 31.25 7.84 23.11
C GLU A 36 29.89 7.29 22.68
N LYS A 37 28.98 8.17 22.29
CA LYS A 37 27.67 7.76 21.74
C LYS A 37 27.80 7.17 20.34
N GLU A 38 28.59 7.74 19.47
CA GLU A 38 28.91 7.21 18.16
C GLU A 38 29.64 5.88 18.26
N TRP A 39 30.57 5.74 19.21
CA TRP A 39 31.29 4.49 19.47
C TRP A 39 30.35 3.37 19.96
N LYS A 40 29.44 3.66 20.87
CA LYS A 40 28.39 2.71 21.31
C LYS A 40 27.39 2.37 20.20
N TYR A 41 27.10 3.33 19.30
CA TYR A 41 26.30 3.04 18.10
C TYR A 41 27.05 2.10 17.16
N GLN A 42 28.32 2.38 16.85
CA GLN A 42 29.15 1.56 15.97
C GLN A 42 29.34 0.15 16.56
N GLU A 43 29.66 0.02 17.86
CA GLU A 43 29.78 -1.26 18.55
C GLU A 43 28.46 -2.08 18.56
N LYS A 44 27.31 -1.41 18.53
CA LYS A 44 26.00 -2.06 18.41
C LYS A 44 25.75 -2.56 16.98
N TYR A 45 26.22 -1.83 15.96
CA TYR A 45 26.13 -2.25 14.57
C TYR A 45 27.16 -3.31 14.21
N ASP A 46 28.37 -3.25 14.77
CA ASP A 46 29.42 -4.25 14.55
C ASP A 46 29.09 -5.61 15.21
N LYS A 47 28.21 -5.60 16.22
CA LYS A 47 27.68 -6.82 16.86
C LYS A 47 26.46 -7.42 16.14
N ILE A 48 25.92 -6.74 15.13
CA ILE A 48 24.95 -7.32 14.21
C ILE A 48 25.78 -8.11 13.19
N GLU A 49 26.11 -9.34 13.54
CA GLU A 49 26.66 -10.33 12.61
C GLU A 49 25.58 -10.58 11.55
N VAL A 50 25.63 -9.78 10.49
CA VAL A 50 24.74 -9.94 9.33
C VAL A 50 25.17 -11.24 8.69
N ASP A 51 24.35 -12.28 8.86
CA ASP A 51 24.58 -13.57 8.23
C ASP A 51 24.53 -13.39 6.71
N THR A 52 25.70 -13.12 6.13
CA THR A 52 25.87 -12.88 4.69
C THR A 52 25.37 -14.05 3.86
N ASN A 53 25.38 -15.28 4.40
CA ASN A 53 24.82 -16.45 3.74
C ASN A 53 23.28 -16.37 3.67
N LYS A 54 22.63 -15.88 4.75
CA LYS A 54 21.17 -15.64 4.73
C LYS A 54 20.79 -14.50 3.79
N LEU A 55 21.59 -13.42 3.74
CA LEU A 55 21.37 -12.34 2.79
C LEU A 55 21.52 -12.80 1.35
N GLN A 56 22.61 -13.49 1.01
CA GLN A 56 22.80 -14.04 -0.32
C GLN A 56 21.73 -15.06 -0.71
N THR A 57 21.25 -15.87 0.22
CA THR A 57 20.16 -16.82 0.00
C THR A 57 18.84 -16.09 -0.23
N ARG A 58 18.58 -15.02 0.53
CA ARG A 58 17.41 -14.16 0.39
C ARG A 58 17.43 -13.37 -0.91
N GLU A 59 18.55 -12.79 -1.29
CA GLU A 59 18.74 -12.11 -2.58
C GLU A 59 18.54 -13.07 -3.75
N ARG A 60 19.10 -14.28 -3.72
CA ARG A 60 18.90 -15.29 -4.77
C ARG A 60 17.42 -15.70 -4.89
N ARG A 61 16.68 -15.85 -3.78
CA ARG A 61 15.23 -16.15 -3.83
C ARG A 61 14.44 -14.98 -4.40
N PHE A 62 14.76 -13.75 -4.00
CA PHE A 62 14.14 -12.54 -4.54
C PHE A 62 14.30 -12.45 -6.05
N PHE A 63 15.50 -12.71 -6.57
CA PHE A 63 15.74 -12.79 -8.02
C PHE A 63 14.93 -13.93 -8.66
N MET A 64 14.79 -15.08 -8.03
CA MET A 64 14.01 -16.21 -8.57
C MET A 64 12.49 -15.92 -8.66
N LEU A 65 11.93 -15.11 -7.78
CA LEU A 65 10.53 -14.66 -7.89
C LEU A 65 10.35 -13.64 -9.01
N LEU A 66 11.25 -12.66 -9.08
CA LEU A 66 11.22 -11.62 -10.11
C LEU A 66 11.47 -12.17 -11.53
N ASP A 67 12.28 -13.22 -11.68
CA ASP A 67 12.53 -13.88 -12.96
C ASP A 67 11.27 -14.53 -13.56
N ARG A 68 10.26 -14.82 -12.72
CA ARG A 68 8.96 -15.36 -13.14
C ARG A 68 7.92 -14.28 -13.43
N GLU A 69 8.23 -13.00 -13.12
CA GLU A 69 7.29 -11.88 -13.30
C GLU A 69 7.02 -11.63 -14.79
N TYR A 70 5.76 -11.51 -15.12
CA TYR A 70 5.33 -10.99 -16.41
C TYR A 70 4.24 -9.92 -16.25
N LYS A 71 4.00 -9.15 -17.31
CA LYS A 71 3.04 -8.04 -17.31
C LYS A 71 1.82 -8.40 -18.13
N VAL A 72 0.65 -8.13 -17.57
CA VAL A 72 -0.63 -8.21 -18.24
C VAL A 72 -1.14 -6.79 -18.48
N PRO A 73 -1.22 -6.32 -19.74
CA PRO A 73 -1.75 -4.99 -20.04
C PRO A 73 -3.28 -4.98 -19.86
N SER A 74 -3.83 -3.86 -19.38
CA SER A 74 -5.28 -3.68 -19.34
C SER A 74 -5.86 -3.60 -20.76
N LYS A 75 -7.01 -4.24 -20.97
CA LYS A 75 -7.76 -4.21 -22.25
C LYS A 75 -8.26 -2.81 -22.61
N THR A 76 -8.55 -1.99 -21.61
CA THR A 76 -9.15 -0.67 -21.77
C THR A 76 -8.13 0.47 -21.79
N ASN A 77 -6.94 0.26 -21.17
CA ASN A 77 -5.88 1.26 -21.11
C ASN A 77 -4.51 0.60 -21.08
N SER A 78 -3.82 0.58 -22.21
CA SER A 78 -2.48 -0.06 -22.38
C SER A 78 -1.37 0.53 -21.49
N LYS A 79 -1.59 1.68 -20.85
CA LYS A 79 -0.64 2.26 -19.89
C LYS A 79 -0.72 1.58 -18.52
N ILE A 80 -1.81 0.86 -18.23
CA ILE A 80 -1.99 0.13 -16.99
C ILE A 80 -1.53 -1.30 -17.21
N ASN A 81 -0.52 -1.73 -16.47
CA ASN A 81 0.04 -3.07 -16.58
C ASN A 81 0.05 -3.72 -15.18
N LEU A 82 -0.63 -4.85 -15.05
CA LEU A 82 -0.58 -5.69 -13.87
C LEU A 82 0.67 -6.57 -13.94
N LYS A 83 1.47 -6.57 -12.88
CA LYS A 83 2.60 -7.48 -12.73
C LYS A 83 2.12 -8.76 -12.04
N VAL A 84 2.46 -9.90 -12.61
CA VAL A 84 1.96 -11.19 -12.17
C VAL A 84 3.14 -12.15 -12.03
N VAL A 85 3.18 -12.84 -10.89
CA VAL A 85 4.20 -13.85 -10.58
C VAL A 85 3.50 -15.19 -10.36
N PRO A 86 3.72 -16.21 -11.21
CA PRO A 86 3.21 -17.55 -10.95
C PRO A 86 3.99 -18.24 -9.83
N GLY A 87 3.29 -19.01 -8.98
CA GLY A 87 3.91 -19.70 -7.87
C GLY A 87 2.91 -20.24 -6.85
N HIS A 88 3.40 -20.59 -5.67
CA HIS A 88 2.60 -21.06 -4.55
C HIS A 88 2.60 -20.02 -3.42
N PHE A 89 1.53 -19.27 -3.28
CA PHE A 89 1.42 -18.19 -2.31
C PHE A 89 0.32 -18.47 -1.29
N ALA A 90 0.55 -18.06 -0.04
CA ALA A 90 -0.43 -18.16 1.04
C ALA A 90 -0.96 -16.77 1.42
N THR A 91 -2.27 -16.64 1.49
CA THR A 91 -2.97 -15.52 2.12
C THR A 91 -3.36 -15.90 3.55
N THR A 92 -4.04 -15.03 4.28
CA THR A 92 -4.56 -15.34 5.64
C THR A 92 -5.58 -16.48 5.66
N SER A 93 -6.25 -16.80 4.54
CA SER A 93 -7.35 -17.76 4.51
C SER A 93 -7.33 -18.73 3.31
N SER A 94 -6.45 -18.54 2.37
CA SER A 94 -6.40 -19.33 1.13
C SER A 94 -4.99 -19.41 0.56
N HIS A 95 -4.79 -20.35 -0.36
CA HIS A 95 -3.61 -20.42 -1.22
C HIS A 95 -3.99 -19.98 -2.63
N ILE A 96 -3.06 -19.32 -3.31
CA ILE A 96 -3.23 -18.83 -4.68
C ILE A 96 -2.02 -19.23 -5.51
N ASN A 97 -2.25 -19.43 -6.81
CA ASN A 97 -1.20 -19.83 -7.75
C ASN A 97 -0.55 -18.68 -8.52
N PHE A 98 -1.04 -17.44 -8.31
CA PHE A 98 -0.45 -16.22 -8.86
C PHE A 98 -0.46 -15.12 -7.81
N TYR A 99 0.69 -14.49 -7.60
CA TYR A 99 0.76 -13.22 -6.89
C TYR A 99 0.66 -12.06 -7.89
N MET A 100 -0.20 -11.10 -7.59
CA MET A 100 -0.39 -9.89 -8.38
C MET A 100 0.28 -8.71 -7.68
N ASP A 101 1.42 -8.25 -8.20
CA ASP A 101 2.08 -7.05 -7.66
C ASP A 101 1.43 -5.79 -8.19
N MET A 102 0.63 -5.17 -7.34
CA MET A 102 -0.05 -3.91 -7.60
C MET A 102 0.68 -2.71 -6.99
N THR A 103 1.88 -2.90 -6.44
CA THR A 103 2.60 -1.86 -5.69
C THR A 103 2.77 -0.60 -6.53
N THR A 104 3.28 -0.72 -7.76
CA THR A 104 3.49 0.44 -8.62
C THR A 104 2.19 1.11 -9.02
N LEU A 105 1.11 0.36 -9.24
CA LEU A 105 -0.22 0.90 -9.57
C LEU A 105 -0.82 1.70 -8.41
N LYS A 106 -0.47 1.36 -7.16
CA LYS A 106 -0.96 2.04 -5.95
C LYS A 106 -0.10 3.23 -5.53
N VAL A 107 1.24 3.11 -5.59
CA VAL A 107 2.15 4.07 -4.94
C VAL A 107 2.84 5.03 -5.91
N ARG A 108 2.93 4.72 -7.21
CA ARG A 108 3.47 5.66 -8.21
C ARG A 108 2.37 6.53 -8.75
N GLN A 109 2.47 7.83 -8.49
CA GLN A 109 1.43 8.81 -8.82
C GLN A 109 0.93 8.72 -10.27
N LYS A 110 1.83 8.56 -11.24
CA LYS A 110 1.46 8.47 -12.66
C LYS A 110 0.62 7.24 -12.98
N GLU A 111 1.01 6.07 -12.45
CA GLU A 111 0.27 4.83 -12.64
C GLU A 111 -1.04 4.83 -11.87
N ALA A 112 -1.04 5.33 -10.62
CA ALA A 112 -2.25 5.50 -9.82
C ALA A 112 -3.27 6.45 -10.49
N TYR A 113 -2.79 7.51 -11.13
CA TYR A 113 -3.62 8.42 -11.90
C TYR A 113 -4.28 7.74 -13.12
N GLU A 114 -3.54 6.91 -13.90
CA GLU A 114 -4.13 6.19 -15.02
C GLU A 114 -5.19 5.17 -14.55
N VAL A 115 -4.93 4.49 -13.42
CA VAL A 115 -5.91 3.59 -12.76
C VAL A 115 -7.17 4.36 -12.35
N ALA A 116 -7.01 5.49 -11.66
CA ALA A 116 -8.10 6.33 -11.20
C ALA A 116 -8.95 6.86 -12.37
N ARG A 117 -8.31 7.30 -13.44
CA ARG A 117 -8.98 7.80 -14.65
C ARG A 117 -9.81 6.71 -15.34
N GLU A 118 -9.31 5.47 -15.32
CA GLU A 118 -10.06 4.34 -15.87
C GLU A 118 -11.29 4.02 -15.01
N MET A 119 -11.11 3.97 -13.68
CA MET A 119 -12.20 3.71 -12.72
C MET A 119 -13.27 4.83 -12.73
N ALA A 120 -12.86 6.09 -12.93
CA ALA A 120 -13.78 7.22 -12.94
C ALA A 120 -14.87 7.11 -14.00
N LYS A 121 -14.59 6.47 -15.15
CA LYS A 121 -15.54 6.30 -16.27
C LYS A 121 -16.86 5.67 -15.83
N GLU A 122 -16.83 4.78 -14.85
CA GLU A 122 -18.01 4.07 -14.35
C GLU A 122 -18.95 5.00 -13.55
N TYR A 123 -18.35 5.96 -12.81
CA TYR A 123 -19.10 6.75 -11.81
C TYR A 123 -19.43 8.18 -12.26
N GLN A 124 -18.74 8.70 -13.28
CA GLN A 124 -18.85 10.11 -13.68
C GLN A 124 -20.28 10.59 -13.94
N TYR A 125 -21.11 9.72 -14.54
CA TYR A 125 -22.47 10.09 -14.99
C TYR A 125 -23.56 9.19 -14.41
N SER A 126 -23.18 8.20 -13.60
CA SER A 126 -24.10 7.15 -13.19
C SER A 126 -24.51 7.22 -11.72
N LYS A 127 -23.59 7.63 -10.84
CA LYS A 127 -23.78 7.56 -9.39
C LYS A 127 -23.12 8.73 -8.67
N PRO A 128 -23.83 9.38 -7.71
CA PRO A 128 -23.19 10.39 -6.85
C PRO A 128 -22.23 9.71 -5.88
N ILE A 129 -21.04 10.28 -5.71
CA ILE A 129 -20.03 9.83 -4.75
C ILE A 129 -19.65 11.00 -3.85
N ASP A 130 -19.81 10.86 -2.54
CA ASP A 130 -19.41 11.85 -1.54
C ASP A 130 -18.08 11.48 -0.88
N THR A 131 -17.85 10.17 -0.71
CA THR A 131 -16.71 9.64 0.02
C THR A 131 -16.16 8.40 -0.66
N ILE A 132 -14.84 8.35 -0.82
CA ILE A 132 -14.08 7.17 -1.25
C ILE A 132 -13.43 6.55 -0.01
N VAL A 133 -13.82 5.34 0.32
CA VAL A 133 -13.21 4.54 1.39
C VAL A 133 -12.11 3.68 0.78
N CYS A 134 -10.86 4.03 1.07
CA CYS A 134 -9.68 3.37 0.52
C CYS A 134 -9.20 2.24 1.43
N MET A 135 -8.97 1.07 0.82
CA MET A 135 -8.41 -0.12 1.46
C MET A 135 -7.08 -0.51 0.79
N ASP A 136 -6.31 -1.36 1.43
CA ASP A 136 -5.13 -2.02 0.87
C ASP A 136 -4.05 -1.06 0.31
N GLY A 137 -3.96 0.17 0.82
CA GLY A 137 -2.99 1.17 0.34
C GLY A 137 -3.41 1.84 -0.98
N CYS A 138 -4.71 2.00 -1.24
CA CYS A 138 -5.24 2.64 -2.45
C CYS A 138 -5.49 4.15 -2.31
N GLU A 139 -4.93 4.82 -1.29
CA GLU A 139 -5.20 6.24 -0.99
C GLU A 139 -4.78 7.18 -2.12
N ILE A 140 -3.66 6.89 -2.80
CA ILE A 140 -3.20 7.70 -3.94
C ILE A 140 -4.16 7.55 -5.12
N ILE A 141 -4.63 6.33 -5.39
CA ILE A 141 -5.67 6.10 -6.41
C ILE A 141 -6.94 6.84 -6.02
N GLY A 142 -7.36 6.74 -4.74
CA GLY A 142 -8.54 7.41 -4.22
C GLY A 142 -8.48 8.93 -4.39
N ALA A 143 -7.34 9.55 -4.08
CA ALA A 143 -7.12 10.98 -4.27
C ALA A 143 -7.21 11.39 -5.76
N CYS A 144 -6.55 10.63 -6.64
CA CYS A 144 -6.63 10.87 -8.09
C CYS A 144 -8.06 10.65 -8.63
N LEU A 145 -8.78 9.64 -8.10
CA LEU A 145 -10.16 9.35 -8.51
C LEU A 145 -11.11 10.46 -8.08
N ALA A 146 -10.96 10.99 -6.86
CA ALA A 146 -11.71 12.14 -6.39
C ALA A 146 -11.50 13.36 -7.30
N GLU A 147 -10.26 13.63 -7.72
CA GLU A 147 -9.94 14.69 -8.68
C GLU A 147 -10.62 14.45 -10.02
N GLU A 148 -10.57 13.23 -10.58
CA GLU A 148 -11.20 12.91 -11.86
C GLU A 148 -12.74 13.04 -11.80
N LEU A 149 -13.38 12.59 -10.71
CA LEU A 149 -14.82 12.72 -10.52
C LEU A 149 -15.27 14.19 -10.43
N ASN A 150 -14.44 15.08 -9.89
CA ASN A 150 -14.73 16.51 -9.79
C ASN A 150 -14.48 17.29 -11.10
N LYS A 151 -13.69 16.76 -12.05
CA LYS A 151 -13.33 17.47 -13.30
C LYS A 151 -14.48 17.67 -14.30
N ASN A 152 -15.55 16.89 -14.20
CA ASN A 152 -16.51 16.77 -15.30
C ASN A 152 -17.65 17.80 -15.34
N GLY A 153 -17.55 18.88 -14.57
CA GLY A 153 -18.40 20.06 -14.68
C GLY A 153 -19.92 19.79 -14.56
N ILE A 154 -20.72 20.58 -15.27
CA ILE A 154 -22.19 20.63 -15.17
C ILE A 154 -22.90 19.28 -15.46
N MET A 155 -22.27 18.38 -16.19
CA MET A 155 -22.86 17.08 -16.56
C MET A 155 -22.54 15.96 -15.51
N SER A 156 -21.66 16.21 -14.56
CA SER A 156 -21.32 15.24 -13.52
C SER A 156 -22.34 15.26 -12.39
N LEU A 157 -22.75 14.08 -11.90
CA LEU A 157 -23.55 13.96 -10.68
C LEU A 157 -22.73 14.31 -9.40
N ASN A 158 -21.41 14.42 -9.55
CA ASN A 158 -20.46 14.72 -8.47
C ASN A 158 -20.09 16.22 -8.47
N GLN A 159 -21.09 17.11 -8.41
CA GLN A 159 -20.89 18.57 -8.33
C GLN A 159 -20.51 19.02 -6.91
N HIS A 160 -19.56 18.35 -6.29
CA HIS A 160 -19.05 18.75 -4.98
C HIS A 160 -17.81 19.61 -5.11
N ASP A 161 -17.61 20.55 -4.19
CA ASP A 161 -16.35 21.31 -4.10
C ASP A 161 -15.18 20.37 -3.77
N SER A 162 -15.45 19.27 -3.05
CA SER A 162 -14.47 18.22 -2.74
C SER A 162 -15.14 16.92 -2.32
N LEU A 163 -14.51 15.78 -2.63
CA LEU A 163 -14.86 14.47 -2.09
C LEU A 163 -13.96 14.13 -0.88
N TYR A 164 -14.50 13.38 0.06
CA TYR A 164 -13.68 12.80 1.12
C TYR A 164 -12.96 11.55 0.62
N VAL A 165 -11.67 11.43 0.96
CA VAL A 165 -10.87 10.22 0.75
C VAL A 165 -10.39 9.77 2.11
N ILE A 166 -10.88 8.64 2.58
CA ILE A 166 -10.63 8.17 3.95
C ILE A 166 -10.19 6.71 3.96
N THR A 167 -9.40 6.36 4.97
CA THR A 167 -8.97 4.99 5.24
C THR A 167 -9.50 4.57 6.61
N PRO A 168 -10.20 3.42 6.70
CA PRO A 168 -10.65 2.90 7.99
C PRO A 168 -9.49 2.31 8.77
N GLU A 169 -9.65 2.21 10.10
CA GLU A 169 -8.80 1.37 10.93
C GLU A 169 -9.34 -0.07 11.00
N PHE A 170 -8.45 -1.00 11.36
CA PHE A 170 -8.82 -2.37 11.70
C PHE A 170 -8.37 -2.67 13.13
N ASP A 171 -9.26 -3.24 13.91
CA ASP A 171 -8.94 -3.70 15.26
C ASP A 171 -8.11 -5.01 15.22
N GLY A 172 -7.70 -5.49 16.40
CA GLY A 172 -6.93 -6.73 16.53
C GLY A 172 -7.65 -7.99 16.03
N ASN A 173 -8.96 -7.93 15.81
CA ASN A 173 -9.78 -9.01 15.27
C ASN A 173 -10.04 -8.85 13.75
N GLY A 174 -9.49 -7.80 13.14
CA GLY A 174 -9.68 -7.48 11.73
C GLY A 174 -11.07 -6.87 11.43
N GLN A 175 -11.73 -6.28 12.42
CA GLN A 175 -12.97 -5.55 12.24
C GLN A 175 -12.66 -4.11 11.83
N MET A 176 -13.31 -3.63 10.78
CA MET A 176 -13.21 -2.27 10.30
C MET A 176 -13.89 -1.27 11.24
N ILE A 177 -13.24 -0.15 11.51
CA ILE A 177 -13.71 0.89 12.43
C ILE A 177 -13.53 2.27 11.80
N PHE A 178 -14.54 3.13 11.92
CA PHE A 178 -14.43 4.56 11.69
C PHE A 178 -14.42 5.31 13.02
N ARG A 179 -13.31 6.02 13.32
CA ARG A 179 -13.22 6.86 14.53
C ARG A 179 -14.23 8.00 14.44
N ASP A 180 -14.61 8.57 15.60
CA ASP A 180 -15.67 9.57 15.71
C ASP A 180 -15.48 10.78 14.79
N ASN A 181 -14.24 11.20 14.57
CA ASN A 181 -13.90 12.29 13.65
C ASN A 181 -14.08 11.93 12.16
N LEU A 182 -14.12 10.64 11.80
CA LEU A 182 -14.35 10.17 10.43
C LEU A 182 -15.83 9.80 10.18
N GLN A 183 -16.61 9.50 11.22
CA GLN A 183 -18.00 9.10 11.06
C GLN A 183 -18.88 10.13 10.31
N PRO A 184 -18.70 11.46 10.46
CA PRO A 184 -19.45 12.44 9.66
C PRO A 184 -19.19 12.36 8.16
N MET A 185 -18.05 11.79 7.75
CA MET A 185 -17.67 11.58 6.35
C MET A 185 -18.25 10.28 5.77
N VAL A 186 -18.90 9.47 6.63
CA VAL A 186 -19.55 8.21 6.24
C VAL A 186 -21.08 8.31 6.39
N ARG A 187 -21.56 8.87 7.50
CA ARG A 187 -22.99 8.91 7.82
C ARG A 187 -23.79 9.73 6.81
N GLY A 188 -24.74 9.08 6.15
CA GLY A 188 -25.60 9.69 5.13
C GLY A 188 -24.86 10.06 3.84
N LYS A 189 -23.64 9.57 3.64
CA LYS A 189 -22.80 9.82 2.47
C LYS A 189 -22.89 8.69 1.46
N ASN A 190 -22.81 9.04 0.18
CA ASN A 190 -22.68 8.11 -0.93
C ASN A 190 -21.24 7.59 -1.00
N ILE A 191 -21.05 6.31 -0.72
CA ILE A 191 -19.74 5.70 -0.50
C ILE A 191 -19.33 4.86 -1.70
N LEU A 192 -18.13 5.11 -2.21
CA LEU A 192 -17.41 4.23 -3.09
C LEU A 192 -16.34 3.47 -2.27
N LEU A 193 -16.42 2.13 -2.24
CA LEU A 193 -15.39 1.29 -1.64
C LEU A 193 -14.31 0.99 -2.69
N LEU A 194 -13.07 1.40 -2.42
CA LEU A 194 -11.91 1.22 -3.29
C LEU A 194 -10.89 0.28 -2.65
N LEU A 195 -10.50 -0.78 -3.36
CA LEU A 195 -9.55 -1.78 -2.88
C LEU A 195 -8.58 -2.25 -3.96
N ALA A 196 -7.47 -2.87 -3.55
CA ALA A 196 -6.50 -3.40 -4.49
C ALA A 196 -7.03 -4.67 -5.17
N SER A 197 -7.56 -5.62 -4.39
CA SER A 197 -8.05 -6.89 -4.93
C SER A 197 -9.27 -7.42 -4.21
N ALA A 198 -10.18 -8.01 -4.99
CA ALA A 198 -11.39 -8.69 -4.54
C ALA A 198 -11.32 -10.17 -4.95
N THR A 199 -10.91 -11.06 -4.03
CA THR A 199 -10.74 -12.48 -4.32
C THR A 199 -11.88 -13.33 -3.75
N THR A 200 -11.99 -13.44 -2.43
CA THR A 200 -13.00 -14.28 -1.75
C THR A 200 -14.24 -13.52 -1.29
N GLY A 201 -14.24 -12.20 -1.41
CA GLY A 201 -15.37 -11.35 -1.03
C GLY A 201 -15.62 -11.19 0.48
N ARG A 202 -15.03 -12.00 1.36
CA ARG A 202 -15.32 -11.96 2.81
C ARG A 202 -14.95 -10.63 3.45
N THR A 203 -13.78 -10.09 3.13
CA THR A 203 -13.34 -8.79 3.67
C THR A 203 -14.25 -7.69 3.17
N ILE A 204 -14.61 -7.73 1.90
CA ILE A 204 -15.49 -6.75 1.27
C ILE A 204 -16.87 -6.78 1.92
N ALA A 205 -17.45 -7.97 2.10
CA ALA A 205 -18.72 -8.14 2.77
C ALA A 205 -18.76 -7.47 4.14
N ARG A 206 -17.78 -7.76 4.99
CA ARG A 206 -17.64 -7.13 6.30
C ARG A 206 -17.44 -5.61 6.21
N SER A 207 -16.72 -5.15 5.19
CA SER A 207 -16.54 -3.72 4.96
C SER A 207 -17.84 -3.03 4.57
N LEU A 208 -18.65 -3.64 3.72
CA LEU A 208 -19.98 -3.14 3.34
C LEU A 208 -20.92 -3.09 4.54
N GLU A 209 -20.99 -4.16 5.34
CA GLU A 209 -21.76 -4.21 6.57
C GLU A 209 -21.33 -3.12 7.55
N CYS A 210 -20.04 -2.90 7.72
CA CYS A 210 -19.50 -1.85 8.57
C CYS A 210 -19.86 -0.45 8.07
N ILE A 211 -19.69 -0.16 6.77
CA ILE A 211 -20.09 1.11 6.18
C ILE A 211 -21.58 1.37 6.40
N GLN A 212 -22.43 0.37 6.19
CA GLN A 212 -23.88 0.48 6.42
C GLN A 212 -24.21 0.68 7.91
N TYR A 213 -23.48 0.01 8.82
CA TYR A 213 -23.62 0.20 10.27
C TYR A 213 -23.38 1.65 10.68
N TYR A 214 -22.38 2.32 10.09
CA TYR A 214 -22.10 3.75 10.30
C TYR A 214 -23.03 4.68 9.52
N GLY A 215 -24.01 4.13 8.77
CA GLY A 215 -25.01 4.88 8.01
C GLY A 215 -24.55 5.39 6.66
N GLY A 216 -23.50 4.80 6.08
CA GLY A 216 -23.06 5.06 4.71
C GLY A 216 -23.98 4.39 3.68
N ILE A 217 -24.13 5.01 2.51
CA ILE A 217 -24.94 4.53 1.40
C ILE A 217 -23.99 4.01 0.32
N ILE A 218 -23.93 2.70 0.12
CA ILE A 218 -23.02 2.10 -0.87
C ILE A 218 -23.49 2.48 -2.28
N GLN A 219 -22.57 3.04 -3.07
CA GLN A 219 -22.80 3.38 -4.48
C GLN A 219 -22.04 2.44 -5.43
N GLY A 220 -20.96 1.83 -4.96
CA GLY A 220 -20.21 0.90 -5.76
C GLY A 220 -18.98 0.36 -5.07
N ILE A 221 -18.38 -0.63 -5.72
CA ILE A 221 -17.12 -1.25 -5.32
C ILE A 221 -16.18 -1.19 -6.51
N SER A 222 -14.99 -0.63 -6.33
CA SER A 222 -13.93 -0.62 -7.33
C SER A 222 -12.69 -1.35 -6.85
N ALA A 223 -12.09 -2.15 -7.73
CA ALA A 223 -10.87 -2.88 -7.46
C ALA A 223 -9.90 -2.79 -8.65
N ILE A 224 -8.60 -2.91 -8.40
CA ILE A 224 -7.63 -3.11 -9.49
C ILE A 224 -7.86 -4.48 -10.11
N PHE A 225 -8.01 -5.53 -9.28
CA PHE A 225 -8.33 -6.89 -9.73
C PHE A 225 -9.52 -7.44 -8.97
N SER A 226 -10.42 -8.16 -9.67
CA SER A 226 -11.49 -8.90 -9.03
C SER A 226 -11.68 -10.30 -9.63
N ALA A 227 -11.79 -11.30 -8.76
CA ALA A 227 -12.20 -12.64 -9.13
C ALA A 227 -13.73 -12.82 -9.12
N ALA A 228 -14.47 -11.90 -8.48
CA ALA A 228 -15.93 -11.92 -8.41
C ALA A 228 -16.52 -10.75 -9.22
N LYS A 229 -17.60 -11.00 -9.94
CA LYS A 229 -18.36 -9.96 -10.68
C LYS A 229 -19.30 -9.19 -9.77
N GLU A 230 -19.73 -9.80 -8.67
CA GLU A 230 -20.70 -9.26 -7.71
C GLU A 230 -20.37 -9.77 -6.30
N ILE A 231 -20.56 -8.92 -5.31
CA ILE A 231 -20.36 -9.25 -3.89
C ILE A 231 -21.53 -8.65 -3.11
N TYR A 232 -22.33 -9.49 -2.46
CA TYR A 232 -23.52 -9.10 -1.68
C TYR A 232 -24.55 -8.27 -2.46
N GLY A 233 -24.76 -8.61 -3.74
CA GLY A 233 -25.70 -7.91 -4.61
C GLY A 233 -25.14 -6.62 -5.21
N GLU A 234 -23.92 -6.23 -4.86
CA GLU A 234 -23.25 -5.05 -5.42
C GLU A 234 -22.26 -5.46 -6.50
N PRO A 235 -22.34 -4.88 -7.71
CA PRO A 235 -21.40 -5.16 -8.78
C PRO A 235 -20.00 -4.64 -8.41
N VAL A 236 -18.98 -5.42 -8.76
CA VAL A 236 -17.57 -5.02 -8.58
C VAL A 236 -17.01 -4.56 -9.92
N HIS A 237 -16.71 -3.26 -10.00
CA HIS A 237 -16.03 -2.69 -11.16
C HIS A 237 -14.52 -2.86 -11.00
N CYS A 238 -13.85 -3.52 -11.95
CA CYS A 238 -12.43 -3.81 -11.87
C CYS A 238 -11.72 -3.54 -13.20
N ILE A 239 -10.43 -3.24 -13.12
CA ILE A 239 -9.58 -3.06 -14.30
C ILE A 239 -9.12 -4.41 -14.87
N PHE A 240 -8.85 -5.35 -13.97
CA PHE A 240 -8.46 -6.72 -14.30
C PHE A 240 -9.40 -7.72 -13.63
N SER A 241 -9.71 -8.77 -14.33
CA SER A 241 -10.56 -9.89 -13.87
C SER A 241 -9.90 -11.24 -14.12
N THR A 242 -10.58 -12.32 -13.74
CA THR A 242 -10.15 -13.68 -14.08
C THR A 242 -10.13 -13.93 -15.59
N GLU A 243 -10.83 -13.13 -16.40
CA GLU A 243 -10.74 -13.21 -17.87
C GLU A 243 -9.39 -12.73 -18.43
N ASP A 244 -8.64 -11.93 -17.65
CA ASP A 244 -7.28 -11.48 -17.98
C ASP A 244 -6.22 -12.43 -17.44
N LEU A 245 -6.60 -13.28 -16.47
CA LEU A 245 -5.77 -14.33 -15.83
C LEU A 245 -6.56 -15.64 -15.76
N PRO A 246 -6.79 -16.32 -16.88
CA PRO A 246 -7.69 -17.49 -16.93
C PRO A 246 -7.19 -18.65 -16.05
N ASP A 247 -5.90 -18.76 -15.81
CA ASP A 247 -5.30 -19.80 -14.96
C ASP A 247 -5.26 -19.42 -13.47
N TYR A 248 -5.75 -18.23 -13.08
CA TYR A 248 -5.79 -17.81 -11.68
C TYR A 248 -6.78 -18.67 -10.88
N ASN A 249 -6.28 -19.27 -9.83
CA ASN A 249 -7.07 -20.10 -8.92
C ASN A 249 -6.79 -19.78 -7.47
N THR A 250 -7.85 -19.87 -6.66
CA THR A 250 -7.79 -19.76 -5.20
C THR A 250 -8.21 -21.10 -4.60
N PHE A 251 -7.44 -21.60 -3.67
CA PHE A 251 -7.66 -22.90 -3.04
C PHE A 251 -7.79 -22.76 -1.52
N THR A 252 -8.58 -23.61 -0.89
CA THR A 252 -8.41 -23.81 0.56
C THR A 252 -7.06 -24.52 0.81
N PRO A 253 -6.39 -24.31 1.97
CA PRO A 253 -5.11 -24.97 2.24
C PRO A 253 -5.16 -26.51 2.11
N SER A 254 -6.29 -27.15 2.45
CA SER A 254 -6.51 -28.60 2.35
C SER A 254 -6.69 -29.10 0.91
N GLU A 255 -7.16 -28.24 0.00
CA GLU A 255 -7.44 -28.60 -1.39
C GLU A 255 -6.35 -28.15 -2.36
N CYS A 256 -5.39 -27.33 -1.87
CA CYS A 256 -4.32 -26.78 -2.67
C CYS A 256 -3.48 -27.88 -3.35
N PRO A 257 -3.39 -27.90 -4.71
CA PRO A 257 -2.62 -28.91 -5.43
C PRO A 257 -1.11 -28.79 -5.14
N HIS A 258 -0.59 -27.59 -4.97
CA HIS A 258 0.81 -27.33 -4.60
C HIS A 258 1.14 -27.96 -3.24
N CYS A 259 0.25 -27.81 -2.24
CA CYS A 259 0.44 -28.44 -0.94
C CYS A 259 0.39 -29.99 -1.04
N LYS A 260 -0.52 -30.55 -1.83
CA LYS A 260 -0.60 -31.99 -2.07
C LYS A 260 0.67 -32.54 -2.72
N ASN A 261 1.28 -31.77 -3.61
CA ASN A 261 2.55 -32.10 -4.26
C ASN A 261 3.76 -31.80 -3.37
N LYS A 262 3.56 -31.33 -2.11
CA LYS A 262 4.63 -30.92 -1.16
C LYS A 262 5.51 -29.77 -1.70
N GLU A 263 4.98 -28.95 -2.58
CA GLU A 263 5.66 -27.73 -3.06
C GLU A 263 5.66 -26.69 -1.95
N LYS A 264 6.83 -26.07 -1.73
CA LYS A 264 6.99 -25.03 -0.71
C LYS A 264 6.17 -23.80 -1.08
N ILE A 265 5.68 -23.09 -0.06
CA ILE A 265 5.11 -21.76 -0.23
C ILE A 265 6.24 -20.79 -0.57
N ASP A 266 6.11 -20.06 -1.67
CA ASP A 266 7.07 -19.04 -2.11
C ASP A 266 7.06 -17.83 -1.18
N ALA A 267 5.85 -17.32 -0.85
CA ALA A 267 5.68 -16.16 0.02
C ALA A 267 4.30 -16.12 0.69
N ILE A 268 4.20 -15.37 1.79
CA ILE A 268 2.93 -14.94 2.38
C ILE A 268 2.55 -13.62 1.73
N VAL A 269 1.30 -13.48 1.30
CA VAL A 269 0.81 -12.33 0.54
C VAL A 269 -0.45 -11.73 1.16
N ASN A 270 -0.60 -10.42 1.02
CA ASN A 270 -1.81 -9.68 1.40
C ASN A 270 -2.01 -8.47 0.47
N GLY A 271 -3.03 -7.62 0.76
CA GLY A 271 -3.31 -6.42 -0.03
C GLY A 271 -2.18 -5.37 -0.04
N PHE A 272 -1.20 -5.45 0.87
CA PHE A 272 -0.07 -4.52 0.92
C PHE A 272 1.17 -5.04 0.19
N GLY A 273 1.29 -6.35 -0.01
CA GLY A 273 2.46 -6.93 -0.67
C GLY A 273 2.72 -8.39 -0.28
N TYR A 274 3.97 -8.80 -0.35
CA TYR A 274 4.40 -10.15 -0.02
C TYR A 274 5.60 -10.16 0.95
N SER A 275 5.73 -11.27 1.66
CA SER A 275 6.90 -11.59 2.48
C SER A 275 7.35 -13.01 2.18
N GLU A 276 8.57 -13.17 1.70
CA GLU A 276 9.19 -14.47 1.44
C GLU A 276 9.38 -15.27 2.73
N LEU A 277 9.27 -16.61 2.63
CA LEU A 277 9.44 -17.57 3.73
C LEU A 277 10.82 -18.21 3.75
#